data_fc29937ac45a4f09d330456cbfc897db
#
_entry.id   fc29937ac45a4f09d330456cbfc897db
#
_cell.length_a   1.000
_cell.length_b   1.000
_cell.length_c   1.000
_cell.angle_alpha   90.00
_cell.angle_beta   90.00
_cell.angle_gamma   90.00
#
_symmetry.space_group_name_H-M   'P 1'
#
loop_
_entity.id
_entity.type
_entity.pdbx_description
1 polymer ?
#
loop_
_entity_poly.entity_id
_entity_poly.type
_entity_poly.pdbx_seq_one_letter_code
_entity_poly.pdbx_strand_id
1 'polypeptide(L)'
;MPPSRQGDERASRPPLLEIVIPAYNEEGRLPGGLLQLCAKLARMPFPTAVIVVDNNSTDSTAEIVSTWPRGKVPVRLARCATPGKGAAVRAGLLQTRAPFVGFCDADMATDLRALDVAFGLLLSGERVVVGSRAHAFSDVENRHSRVRELGAVGFRSLARVLVRGVSDTQCGFKFFDGALVREVAPRLRTPGFAFDVELLARCAEKGATVLEIPVQWRDMPGSRFSPARHSAGILLELGRIWLTLHLEPRASAAPAWEPPLDPVGYP
;
A
#
# COMPACT_ATOMS: atom_id res chain seq x y z
N MET A 1 -43.15 8.23 4.90
CA MET A 1 -42.02 8.69 4.08
C MET A 1 -41.25 7.48 3.64
N PRO A 2 -41.01 7.17 2.35
CA PRO A 2 -40.19 6.09 1.91
C PRO A 2 -38.72 6.44 2.20
N PRO A 3 -37.87 5.44 2.56
CA PRO A 3 -36.46 5.69 2.82
C PRO A 3 -35.75 6.17 1.56
N SER A 4 -34.90 7.17 1.73
CA SER A 4 -34.17 7.89 0.67
C SER A 4 -33.39 6.98 -0.27
N ARG A 5 -33.61 7.10 -1.58
CA ARG A 5 -32.91 6.43 -2.68
C ARG A 5 -31.38 6.72 -2.78
N GLN A 6 -30.83 7.55 -1.89
CA GLN A 6 -29.40 7.95 -1.90
C GLN A 6 -28.41 6.83 -1.54
N GLY A 7 -28.87 5.74 -0.91
CA GLY A 7 -28.00 4.62 -0.55
C GLY A 7 -27.64 3.68 -1.71
N ASP A 8 -28.52 3.60 -2.71
CA ASP A 8 -28.41 2.61 -3.79
C ASP A 8 -27.57 3.12 -4.98
N GLU A 9 -27.56 4.43 -5.21
CA GLU A 9 -26.78 5.04 -6.31
C GLU A 9 -25.27 5.05 -6.07
N ARG A 10 -24.81 5.07 -4.83
CA ARG A 10 -23.36 5.01 -4.51
C ARG A 10 -22.75 3.63 -4.78
N ALA A 11 -23.51 2.57 -4.58
CA ALA A 11 -23.06 1.20 -4.83
C ALA A 11 -22.87 0.88 -6.32
N SER A 12 -23.44 1.68 -7.21
CA SER A 12 -23.35 1.51 -8.67
C SER A 12 -22.19 2.28 -9.32
N ARG A 13 -21.60 3.24 -8.60
CA ARG A 13 -20.46 4.01 -9.15
C ARG A 13 -19.15 3.27 -8.94
N PRO A 14 -18.21 3.32 -9.91
CA PRO A 14 -16.89 2.74 -9.71
C PRO A 14 -16.17 3.41 -8.53
N PRO A 15 -15.35 2.68 -7.77
CA PRO A 15 -14.62 3.25 -6.65
C PRO A 15 -13.61 4.30 -7.12
N LEU A 16 -13.51 5.40 -6.38
CA LEU A 16 -12.49 6.42 -6.59
C LEU A 16 -11.14 6.01 -5.95
N LEU A 17 -11.20 5.23 -4.87
CA LEU A 17 -10.04 4.69 -4.15
C LEU A 17 -10.21 3.19 -3.93
N GLU A 18 -9.22 2.42 -4.33
CA GLU A 18 -9.09 1.00 -3.99
C GLU A 18 -7.87 0.78 -3.08
N ILE A 19 -8.05 0.03 -1.99
CA ILE A 19 -6.97 -0.30 -1.05
C ILE A 19 -6.70 -1.80 -1.09
N VAL A 20 -5.44 -2.15 -1.35
CA VAL A 20 -4.92 -3.51 -1.33
C VAL A 20 -4.41 -3.85 0.08
N ILE A 21 -4.79 -5.00 0.61
CA ILE A 21 -4.29 -5.55 1.87
C ILE A 21 -3.64 -6.91 1.57
N PRO A 22 -2.31 -7.02 1.61
CA PRO A 22 -1.65 -8.32 1.55
C PRO A 22 -1.87 -9.05 2.88
N ALA A 23 -2.31 -10.30 2.85
CA ALA A 23 -2.57 -11.11 4.03
C ALA A 23 -1.91 -12.50 3.91
N TYR A 24 -1.23 -12.92 4.98
CA TYR A 24 -0.66 -14.25 5.13
C TYR A 24 -0.79 -14.72 6.58
N ASN A 25 -1.71 -15.64 6.84
CA ASN A 25 -2.02 -16.13 8.18
C ASN A 25 -2.33 -14.98 9.16
N GLU A 26 -3.32 -14.19 8.84
CA GLU A 26 -3.76 -12.99 9.54
C GLU A 26 -5.12 -13.16 10.23
N GLU A 27 -5.60 -14.38 10.47
CA GLU A 27 -6.93 -14.65 11.06
C GLU A 27 -7.17 -13.89 12.36
N GLY A 28 -6.13 -13.70 13.18
CA GLY A 28 -6.24 -12.99 14.46
C GLY A 28 -6.24 -11.45 14.34
N ARG A 29 -5.71 -10.86 13.27
CA ARG A 29 -5.53 -9.41 13.12
C ARG A 29 -6.42 -8.80 12.03
N LEU A 30 -6.60 -9.52 10.94
CA LEU A 30 -7.33 -9.05 9.77
C LEU A 30 -8.77 -8.61 10.07
N PRO A 31 -9.58 -9.32 10.89
CA PRO A 31 -10.95 -8.88 11.17
C PRO A 31 -11.02 -7.48 11.80
N GLY A 32 -10.17 -7.23 12.81
CA GLY A 32 -10.09 -5.94 13.47
C GLY A 32 -9.61 -4.83 12.55
N GLY A 33 -8.58 -5.11 11.74
CA GLY A 33 -8.05 -4.18 10.74
C GLY A 33 -9.06 -3.83 9.65
N LEU A 34 -9.74 -4.84 9.09
CA LEU A 34 -10.78 -4.63 8.09
C LEU A 34 -11.96 -3.81 8.64
N LEU A 35 -12.37 -4.09 9.88
CA LEU A 35 -13.47 -3.35 10.51
C LEU A 35 -13.11 -1.85 10.63
N GLN A 36 -11.91 -1.54 11.11
CA GLN A 36 -11.42 -0.17 11.25
C GLN A 36 -11.31 0.52 9.88
N LEU A 37 -10.70 -0.14 8.90
CA LEU A 37 -10.55 0.42 7.55
C LEU A 37 -11.90 0.65 6.88
N CYS A 38 -12.80 -0.33 6.89
CA CYS A 38 -14.12 -0.19 6.30
C CYS A 38 -14.95 0.91 6.99
N ALA A 39 -14.85 1.04 8.32
CA ALA A 39 -15.51 2.12 9.06
C ALA A 39 -14.96 3.50 8.66
N LYS A 40 -13.65 3.63 8.43
CA LYS A 40 -13.01 4.85 7.94
C LYS A 40 -13.45 5.17 6.51
N LEU A 41 -13.34 4.20 5.60
CA LEU A 41 -13.68 4.36 4.18
C LEU A 41 -15.17 4.65 3.97
N ALA A 42 -16.07 4.08 4.78
CA ALA A 42 -17.49 4.33 4.72
C ALA A 42 -17.91 5.78 5.02
N ARG A 43 -17.02 6.54 5.68
CA ARG A 43 -17.22 7.98 5.99
C ARG A 43 -16.73 8.90 4.87
N MET A 44 -15.97 8.36 3.91
CA MET A 44 -15.52 9.16 2.77
C MET A 44 -16.70 9.57 1.88
N PRO A 45 -16.67 10.76 1.27
CA PRO A 45 -17.78 11.27 0.47
C PRO A 45 -17.91 10.60 -0.91
N PHE A 46 -17.02 9.68 -1.25
CA PHE A 46 -16.94 8.98 -2.54
C PHE A 46 -16.89 7.46 -2.36
N PRO A 47 -17.17 6.67 -3.41
CA PRO A 47 -17.09 5.23 -3.37
C PRO A 47 -15.64 4.74 -3.19
N THR A 48 -15.48 3.73 -2.34
CA THR A 48 -14.19 3.09 -2.04
C THR A 48 -14.35 1.58 -2.05
N ALA A 49 -13.27 0.83 -2.28
CA ALA A 49 -13.29 -0.62 -2.17
C ALA A 49 -11.98 -1.15 -1.59
N VAL A 50 -12.01 -2.37 -1.07
CA VAL A 50 -10.87 -3.07 -0.51
C VAL A 50 -10.64 -4.39 -1.24
N ILE A 51 -9.37 -4.70 -1.53
CA ILE A 51 -8.93 -5.96 -2.11
C ILE A 51 -7.99 -6.62 -1.09
N VAL A 52 -8.45 -7.67 -0.44
CA VAL A 52 -7.57 -8.49 0.40
C VAL A 52 -6.94 -9.57 -0.47
N VAL A 53 -5.62 -9.64 -0.46
CA VAL A 53 -4.87 -10.63 -1.23
C VAL A 53 -4.35 -11.70 -0.28
N ASP A 54 -5.00 -12.86 -0.29
CA ASP A 54 -4.54 -14.03 0.43
C ASP A 54 -3.30 -14.62 -0.24
N ASN A 55 -2.19 -14.68 0.49
CA ASN A 55 -0.91 -15.17 0.00
C ASN A 55 -0.59 -16.57 0.54
N ASN A 56 -1.40 -17.56 0.15
CA ASN A 56 -1.29 -18.95 0.59
C ASN A 56 -1.44 -19.12 2.11
N SER A 57 -2.41 -18.48 2.74
CA SER A 57 -2.71 -18.71 4.16
C SER A 57 -3.16 -20.15 4.41
N THR A 58 -2.76 -20.68 5.56
CA THR A 58 -3.12 -22.00 6.06
C THR A 58 -4.11 -21.95 7.21
N ASP A 59 -4.45 -20.74 7.65
CA ASP A 59 -5.44 -20.44 8.68
C ASP A 59 -6.76 -19.95 8.04
N SER A 60 -7.67 -19.42 8.84
CA SER A 60 -8.99 -18.94 8.39
C SER A 60 -8.96 -17.59 7.65
N THR A 61 -7.79 -17.04 7.31
CA THR A 61 -7.68 -15.72 6.67
C THR A 61 -8.56 -15.58 5.42
N ALA A 62 -8.48 -16.53 4.50
CA ALA A 62 -9.25 -16.48 3.24
C ALA A 62 -10.76 -16.65 3.49
N GLU A 63 -11.16 -17.48 4.46
CA GLU A 63 -12.55 -17.70 4.84
C GLU A 63 -13.16 -16.41 5.42
N ILE A 64 -12.46 -15.75 6.32
CA ILE A 64 -12.87 -14.45 6.91
C ILE A 64 -13.23 -13.44 5.82
N VAL A 65 -12.39 -13.33 4.78
CA VAL A 65 -12.65 -12.38 3.69
C VAL A 65 -13.81 -12.82 2.80
N SER A 66 -13.90 -14.11 2.49
CA SER A 66 -14.95 -14.64 1.61
C SER A 66 -16.36 -14.54 2.24
N THR A 67 -16.42 -14.58 3.58
CA THR A 67 -17.65 -14.45 4.36
C THR A 67 -17.86 -13.02 4.90
N TRP A 68 -17.00 -12.06 4.51
CA TRP A 68 -17.10 -10.69 5.01
C TRP A 68 -18.47 -10.07 4.70
N PRO A 69 -19.12 -9.44 5.67
CA PRO A 69 -20.45 -8.88 5.47
C PRO A 69 -20.47 -7.83 4.35
N ARG A 70 -21.48 -7.89 3.50
CA ARG A 70 -21.70 -6.86 2.49
C ARG A 70 -22.06 -5.56 3.18
N GLY A 71 -21.37 -4.49 2.81
CA GLY A 71 -21.54 -3.17 3.40
C GLY A 71 -21.28 -2.07 2.38
N LYS A 72 -21.19 -0.83 2.89
CA LYS A 72 -20.95 0.38 2.10
C LYS A 72 -19.62 0.34 1.34
N VAL A 73 -18.64 -0.39 1.89
CA VAL A 73 -17.31 -0.60 1.29
C VAL A 73 -17.23 -2.06 0.84
N PRO A 74 -17.23 -2.33 -0.46
CA PRO A 74 -17.02 -3.67 -0.98
C PRO A 74 -15.63 -4.19 -0.57
N VAL A 75 -15.59 -5.40 -0.01
CA VAL A 75 -14.36 -6.13 0.28
C VAL A 75 -14.35 -7.37 -0.60
N ARG A 76 -13.30 -7.57 -1.38
CA ARG A 76 -13.14 -8.75 -2.23
C ARG A 76 -11.86 -9.50 -1.92
N LEU A 77 -11.92 -10.82 -2.01
CA LEU A 77 -10.78 -11.71 -1.90
C LEU A 77 -10.10 -11.87 -3.26
N ALA A 78 -8.80 -11.69 -3.28
CA ALA A 78 -7.91 -12.13 -4.35
C ALA A 78 -6.95 -13.19 -3.80
N ARG A 79 -6.44 -14.06 -4.65
CA ARG A 79 -5.46 -15.09 -4.26
C ARG A 79 -4.15 -14.89 -5.00
N CYS A 80 -3.04 -15.07 -4.30
CA CYS A 80 -1.70 -15.02 -4.86
C CYS A 80 -0.93 -16.28 -4.48
N ALA A 81 -0.68 -17.14 -5.46
CA ALA A 81 0.04 -18.40 -5.25
C ALA A 81 1.56 -18.22 -5.07
N THR A 82 2.11 -17.10 -5.55
CA THR A 82 3.54 -16.80 -5.36
C THR A 82 3.78 -16.30 -3.93
N PRO A 83 4.59 -17.00 -3.13
CA PRO A 83 4.87 -16.56 -1.76
C PRO A 83 5.57 -15.19 -1.71
N GLY A 84 5.19 -14.37 -0.74
CA GLY A 84 5.85 -13.10 -0.41
C GLY A 84 4.95 -11.89 -0.45
N LYS A 85 5.23 -10.93 0.44
CA LYS A 85 4.45 -9.69 0.58
C LYS A 85 4.39 -8.90 -0.73
N GLY A 86 5.53 -8.77 -1.41
CA GLY A 86 5.61 -8.08 -2.70
C GLY A 86 4.78 -8.74 -3.79
N ALA A 87 4.79 -10.09 -3.85
CA ALA A 87 3.94 -10.82 -4.79
C ALA A 87 2.46 -10.57 -4.52
N ALA A 88 2.04 -10.58 -3.25
CA ALA A 88 0.66 -10.31 -2.85
C ALA A 88 0.24 -8.87 -3.21
N VAL A 89 1.07 -7.87 -2.86
CA VAL A 89 0.78 -6.47 -3.22
C VAL A 89 0.69 -6.31 -4.73
N ARG A 90 1.65 -6.84 -5.48
CA ARG A 90 1.63 -6.81 -6.96
C ARG A 90 0.34 -7.43 -7.51
N ALA A 91 -0.06 -8.60 -7.01
CA ALA A 91 -1.27 -9.29 -7.47
C ALA A 91 -2.54 -8.46 -7.21
N GLY A 92 -2.59 -7.75 -6.08
CA GLY A 92 -3.67 -6.82 -5.77
C GLY A 92 -3.65 -5.58 -6.65
N LEU A 93 -2.50 -4.91 -6.80
CA LEU A 93 -2.35 -3.71 -7.63
C LEU A 93 -2.75 -3.96 -9.09
N LEU A 94 -2.42 -5.12 -9.64
CA LEU A 94 -2.82 -5.52 -11.01
C LEU A 94 -4.34 -5.66 -11.19
N GLN A 95 -5.09 -5.81 -10.10
CA GLN A 95 -6.55 -5.94 -10.13
C GLN A 95 -7.28 -4.62 -9.86
N THR A 96 -6.55 -3.55 -9.52
CA THR A 96 -7.13 -2.24 -9.25
C THR A 96 -7.51 -1.52 -10.55
N ARG A 97 -8.57 -0.73 -10.48
CA ARG A 97 -9.07 0.08 -11.60
C ARG A 97 -9.37 1.53 -11.22
N ALA A 98 -9.39 1.81 -9.93
CA ALA A 98 -9.69 3.14 -9.41
C ALA A 98 -8.69 4.19 -9.88
N PRO A 99 -9.08 5.47 -9.96
CA PRO A 99 -8.19 6.60 -10.18
C PRO A 99 -7.08 6.70 -9.13
N PHE A 100 -7.38 6.33 -7.87
CA PHE A 100 -6.40 6.27 -6.79
C PHE A 100 -6.34 4.88 -6.19
N VAL A 101 -5.12 4.47 -5.86
CA VAL A 101 -4.84 3.13 -5.34
C VAL A 101 -3.90 3.24 -4.15
N GLY A 102 -4.15 2.45 -3.13
CA GLY A 102 -3.24 2.34 -2.00
C GLY A 102 -3.00 0.90 -1.59
N PHE A 103 -2.03 0.70 -0.72
CA PHE A 103 -1.97 -0.52 0.06
C PHE A 103 -1.67 -0.22 1.54
N CYS A 104 -2.26 -1.04 2.41
CA CYS A 104 -2.06 -1.00 3.85
C CYS A 104 -1.73 -2.40 4.37
N ASP A 105 -0.92 -2.48 5.42
CA ASP A 105 -0.69 -3.75 6.11
C ASP A 105 -1.95 -4.23 6.84
N ALA A 106 -2.14 -5.55 6.91
CA ALA A 106 -3.35 -6.17 7.48
C ALA A 106 -3.57 -5.84 8.96
N ASP A 107 -2.49 -5.52 9.69
CA ASP A 107 -2.52 -5.21 11.12
C ASP A 107 -2.91 -3.76 11.45
N MET A 108 -3.05 -2.91 10.42
CA MET A 108 -3.37 -1.47 10.59
C MET A 108 -2.49 -0.77 11.62
N ALA A 109 -1.19 -1.08 11.64
CA ALA A 109 -0.23 -0.46 12.55
C ALA A 109 -0.13 1.07 12.38
N THR A 110 -0.48 1.58 11.21
CA THR A 110 -0.57 3.02 10.92
C THR A 110 -1.97 3.54 11.20
N ASP A 111 -2.08 4.64 11.94
CA ASP A 111 -3.36 5.29 12.21
C ASP A 111 -4.02 5.77 10.92
N LEU A 112 -5.27 5.38 10.71
CA LEU A 112 -6.04 5.66 9.50
C LEU A 112 -6.42 7.14 9.31
N ARG A 113 -6.14 8.02 10.29
CA ARG A 113 -6.26 9.48 10.10
C ARG A 113 -5.30 10.00 9.04
N ALA A 114 -4.14 9.35 8.89
CA ALA A 114 -3.18 9.67 7.83
C ALA A 114 -3.78 9.48 6.42
N LEU A 115 -4.85 8.69 6.27
CA LEU A 115 -5.52 8.49 4.98
C LEU A 115 -6.15 9.77 4.44
N ASP A 116 -6.70 10.63 5.30
CA ASP A 116 -7.29 11.90 4.86
C ASP A 116 -6.21 12.81 4.25
N VAL A 117 -5.04 12.85 4.89
CA VAL A 117 -3.88 13.63 4.41
C VAL A 117 -3.37 13.06 3.09
N ALA A 118 -3.13 11.73 3.06
CA ALA A 118 -2.64 11.08 1.85
C ALA A 118 -3.58 11.27 0.66
N PHE A 119 -4.87 11.10 0.87
CA PHE A 119 -5.86 11.27 -0.19
C PHE A 119 -6.01 12.73 -0.63
N GLY A 120 -5.99 13.68 0.30
CA GLY A 120 -5.99 15.12 -0.02
C GLY A 120 -4.82 15.52 -0.91
N LEU A 121 -3.63 14.98 -0.64
CA LEU A 121 -2.43 15.22 -1.46
C LEU A 121 -2.54 14.59 -2.86
N LEU A 122 -3.11 13.39 -2.97
CA LEU A 122 -3.39 12.79 -4.29
C LEU A 122 -4.38 13.64 -5.09
N LEU A 123 -5.43 14.16 -4.45
CA LEU A 123 -6.38 15.06 -5.10
C LEU A 123 -5.75 16.40 -5.53
N SER A 124 -4.72 16.88 -4.82
CA SER A 124 -3.97 18.08 -5.19
C SER A 124 -2.93 17.85 -6.28
N GLY A 125 -2.79 16.62 -6.77
CA GLY A 125 -1.91 16.31 -7.91
C GLY A 125 -0.66 15.52 -7.56
N GLU A 126 -0.42 15.19 -6.28
CA GLU A 126 0.68 14.31 -5.93
C GLU A 126 0.43 12.90 -6.47
N ARG A 127 1.48 12.27 -7.03
CA ARG A 127 1.32 10.95 -7.65
C ARG A 127 1.67 9.80 -6.73
N VAL A 128 2.51 10.03 -5.72
CA VAL A 128 2.95 9.02 -4.75
C VAL A 128 3.03 9.64 -3.37
N VAL A 129 2.23 9.15 -2.43
CA VAL A 129 2.21 9.57 -1.03
C VAL A 129 2.45 8.35 -0.15
N VAL A 130 3.45 8.43 0.73
CA VAL A 130 3.83 7.33 1.62
C VAL A 130 3.87 7.79 3.06
N GLY A 131 3.40 6.95 3.97
CA GLY A 131 3.62 7.15 5.39
C GLY A 131 5.10 6.93 5.72
N SER A 132 5.66 7.74 6.59
CA SER A 132 7.06 7.63 7.02
C SER A 132 7.17 7.65 8.53
N ARG A 133 7.67 6.57 9.11
CA ARG A 133 8.00 6.48 10.54
C ARG A 133 9.26 7.28 10.89
N ALA A 134 10.03 7.63 9.87
CA ALA A 134 11.25 8.45 10.00
C ALA A 134 10.99 9.96 9.86
N HIS A 135 9.75 10.37 9.58
CA HIS A 135 9.38 11.77 9.47
C HIS A 135 9.45 12.47 10.83
N ALA A 136 9.93 13.71 10.88
CA ALA A 136 10.17 14.44 12.12
C ALA A 136 8.92 14.62 13.02
N PHE A 137 7.73 14.61 12.43
CA PHE A 137 6.44 14.74 13.12
C PHE A 137 5.71 13.41 13.30
N SER A 138 6.37 12.28 13.03
CA SER A 138 5.78 10.97 13.28
C SER A 138 5.87 10.59 14.74
N ASP A 139 4.81 9.98 15.23
CA ASP A 139 4.73 9.39 16.57
C ASP A 139 4.82 7.86 16.44
N VAL A 140 5.92 7.28 16.91
CA VAL A 140 6.24 5.88 16.73
C VAL A 140 6.42 5.20 18.08
N GLU A 141 5.41 4.43 18.48
CA GLU A 141 5.50 3.56 19.63
C GLU A 141 6.30 2.29 19.27
N ASN A 142 7.59 2.30 19.59
CA ASN A 142 8.52 1.22 19.29
C ASN A 142 8.73 0.31 20.51
N ARG A 143 8.47 -1.00 20.37
CA ARG A 143 8.84 -2.05 21.32
C ARG A 143 10.08 -2.83 20.88
N HIS A 144 10.86 -2.32 19.92
CA HIS A 144 11.93 -3.08 19.31
C HIS A 144 13.27 -3.01 20.03
N SER A 145 14.05 -4.12 19.97
CA SER A 145 15.40 -4.21 20.48
C SER A 145 16.39 -3.41 19.60
N ARG A 146 17.48 -2.90 20.22
CA ARG A 146 18.57 -2.16 19.54
C ARG A 146 19.16 -2.90 18.32
N VAL A 147 19.18 -4.23 18.34
CA VAL A 147 19.66 -5.06 17.22
C VAL A 147 18.77 -4.91 15.97
N ARG A 148 17.47 -4.75 16.17
CA ARG A 148 16.50 -4.55 15.08
C ARG A 148 16.66 -3.15 14.47
N GLU A 149 17.03 -2.15 15.27
CA GLU A 149 17.34 -0.80 14.80
C GLU A 149 18.59 -0.74 13.92
N LEU A 150 19.66 -1.44 14.28
CA LEU A 150 20.89 -1.48 13.47
C LEU A 150 20.65 -2.10 12.09
N GLY A 151 19.92 -3.20 12.01
CA GLY A 151 19.53 -3.81 10.73
C GLY A 151 18.67 -2.87 9.87
N ALA A 152 17.75 -2.14 10.51
CA ALA A 152 16.90 -1.17 9.82
C ALA A 152 17.69 0.04 9.29
N VAL A 153 18.72 0.50 10.00
CA VAL A 153 19.62 1.59 9.53
C VAL A 153 20.38 1.17 8.29
N GLY A 154 20.99 -0.02 8.29
CA GLY A 154 21.71 -0.54 7.13
C GLY A 154 20.83 -0.70 5.89
N PHE A 155 19.64 -1.26 6.08
CA PHE A 155 18.65 -1.38 5.00
C PHE A 155 18.25 0.00 4.45
N ARG A 156 17.88 0.95 5.32
CA ARG A 156 17.49 2.31 4.90
C ARG A 156 18.60 3.01 4.10
N SER A 157 19.85 2.83 4.50
CA SER A 157 20.99 3.43 3.80
C SER A 157 21.13 2.89 2.37
N LEU A 158 20.97 1.57 2.18
CA LEU A 158 20.98 0.95 0.86
C LEU A 158 19.75 1.32 0.03
N ALA A 159 18.56 1.35 0.63
CA ALA A 159 17.33 1.74 -0.04
C ALA A 159 17.38 3.19 -0.56
N ARG A 160 18.03 4.11 0.17
CA ARG A 160 18.22 5.51 -0.24
C ARG A 160 19.05 5.67 -1.51
N VAL A 161 19.91 4.72 -1.83
CA VAL A 161 20.67 4.73 -3.10
C VAL A 161 19.71 4.48 -4.28
N LEU A 162 18.70 3.64 -4.07
CA LEU A 162 17.72 3.26 -5.10
C LEU A 162 16.55 4.25 -5.18
N VAL A 163 16.12 4.77 -4.03
CA VAL A 163 14.99 5.71 -3.94
C VAL A 163 15.47 6.97 -3.20
N ARG A 164 15.91 7.95 -3.98
CA ARG A 164 16.44 9.20 -3.42
C ARG A 164 15.35 10.02 -2.76
N GLY A 165 15.67 10.66 -1.62
CA GLY A 165 14.76 11.57 -0.93
C GLY A 165 13.69 10.87 -0.07
N VAL A 166 13.67 9.54 0.01
CA VAL A 166 12.75 8.78 0.85
C VAL A 166 13.46 8.23 2.09
N SER A 167 12.94 8.56 3.25
CA SER A 167 13.52 8.18 4.55
C SER A 167 13.01 6.83 5.05
N ASP A 168 11.76 6.47 4.75
CA ASP A 168 11.13 5.21 5.12
C ASP A 168 10.41 4.54 3.95
N THR A 169 11.15 3.71 3.22
CA THR A 169 10.57 2.94 2.10
C THR A 169 9.70 1.77 2.56
N GLN A 170 9.71 1.38 3.84
CA GLN A 170 9.12 0.13 4.33
C GLN A 170 7.82 0.33 5.11
N CYS A 171 7.31 1.56 5.27
CA CYS A 171 6.03 1.78 5.90
C CYS A 171 4.91 1.19 5.04
N GLY A 172 4.12 0.26 5.60
CA GLY A 172 3.00 -0.39 4.91
C GLY A 172 1.76 0.51 4.79
N PHE A 173 1.98 1.77 4.39
CA PHE A 173 0.93 2.76 4.18
C PHE A 173 1.33 3.65 3.00
N LYS A 174 0.89 3.28 1.81
CA LYS A 174 1.30 3.95 0.56
C LYS A 174 0.13 4.12 -0.39
N PHE A 175 0.08 5.29 -1.03
CA PHE A 175 -1.01 5.68 -1.93
C PHE A 175 -0.44 6.28 -3.22
N PHE A 176 -1.14 6.05 -4.31
CA PHE A 176 -0.64 6.30 -5.65
C PHE A 176 -1.74 6.81 -6.58
N ASP A 177 -1.34 7.56 -7.58
CA ASP A 177 -2.11 7.69 -8.81
C ASP A 177 -2.29 6.32 -9.47
N GLY A 178 -3.53 5.97 -9.81
CA GLY A 178 -3.87 4.66 -10.34
C GLY A 178 -3.32 4.41 -11.76
N ALA A 179 -3.16 5.46 -12.58
CA ALA A 179 -2.55 5.34 -13.90
C ALA A 179 -1.07 4.98 -13.76
N LEU A 180 -0.35 5.62 -12.84
CA LEU A 180 1.03 5.29 -12.52
C LEU A 180 1.18 3.84 -12.06
N VAL A 181 0.30 3.38 -11.16
CA VAL A 181 0.34 1.98 -10.67
C VAL A 181 0.14 0.99 -11.82
N ARG A 182 -0.81 1.25 -12.72
CA ARG A 182 -1.06 0.36 -13.87
C ARG A 182 0.14 0.25 -14.83
N GLU A 183 0.98 1.27 -14.89
CA GLU A 183 2.23 1.21 -15.65
C GLU A 183 3.34 0.47 -14.90
N VAL A 184 3.41 0.64 -13.59
CA VAL A 184 4.52 0.16 -12.75
C VAL A 184 4.30 -1.28 -12.28
N ALA A 185 3.10 -1.61 -11.82
CA ALA A 185 2.81 -2.92 -11.20
C ALA A 185 3.13 -4.14 -12.09
N PRO A 186 2.90 -4.12 -13.42
CA PRO A 186 3.30 -5.24 -14.29
C PRO A 186 4.80 -5.52 -14.29
N ARG A 187 5.62 -4.49 -14.03
CA ARG A 187 7.09 -4.56 -14.08
C ARG A 187 7.73 -5.00 -12.75
N LEU A 188 6.96 -5.06 -11.65
CA LEU A 188 7.46 -5.51 -10.36
C LEU A 188 7.86 -6.98 -10.42
N ARG A 189 9.05 -7.28 -9.90
CA ARG A 189 9.64 -8.64 -9.92
C ARG A 189 10.03 -9.13 -8.53
N THR A 190 10.15 -8.25 -7.55
CA THR A 190 10.55 -8.59 -6.18
C THR A 190 9.38 -9.16 -5.40
N PRO A 191 9.37 -10.47 -5.07
CA PRO A 191 8.25 -11.08 -4.35
C PRO A 191 8.31 -10.82 -2.83
N GLY A 192 9.50 -10.55 -2.28
CA GLY A 192 9.76 -10.44 -0.85
C GLY A 192 9.53 -9.04 -0.29
N PHE A 193 10.23 -8.75 0.81
CA PHE A 193 10.05 -7.50 1.56
C PHE A 193 10.72 -6.28 0.94
N ALA A 194 11.66 -6.44 0.01
CA ALA A 194 12.27 -5.30 -0.68
C ALA A 194 11.41 -4.75 -1.84
N PHE A 195 10.23 -5.32 -2.10
CA PHE A 195 9.33 -4.87 -3.17
C PHE A 195 8.97 -3.38 -3.07
N ASP A 196 8.87 -2.87 -1.85
CA ASP A 196 8.59 -1.45 -1.59
C ASP A 196 9.61 -0.53 -2.25
N VAL A 197 10.89 -0.93 -2.18
CA VAL A 197 12.00 -0.19 -2.81
C VAL A 197 11.86 -0.26 -4.34
N GLU A 198 11.58 -1.44 -4.90
CA GLU A 198 11.36 -1.58 -6.34
C GLU A 198 10.17 -0.74 -6.82
N LEU A 199 9.03 -0.81 -6.11
CA LEU A 199 7.82 -0.06 -6.46
C LEU A 199 8.10 1.45 -6.51
N LEU A 200 8.71 2.01 -5.45
CA LEU A 200 9.01 3.44 -5.38
C LEU A 200 10.07 3.86 -6.39
N ALA A 201 11.10 3.04 -6.62
CA ALA A 201 12.11 3.32 -7.64
C ALA A 201 11.51 3.35 -9.04
N ARG A 202 10.60 2.42 -9.37
CA ARG A 202 9.91 2.42 -10.66
C ARG A 202 8.94 3.58 -10.81
N CYS A 203 8.30 4.03 -9.72
CA CYS A 203 7.52 5.26 -9.74
C CYS A 203 8.41 6.49 -10.03
N ALA A 204 9.59 6.55 -9.42
CA ALA A 204 10.57 7.62 -9.67
C ALA A 204 11.11 7.59 -11.12
N GLU A 205 11.33 6.40 -11.72
CA GLU A 205 11.67 6.27 -13.15
C GLU A 205 10.62 6.87 -14.08
N LYS A 206 9.36 6.90 -13.63
CA LYS A 206 8.24 7.55 -14.34
C LYS A 206 8.07 9.03 -14.01
N GLY A 207 9.08 9.63 -13.39
CA GLY A 207 9.10 11.05 -13.03
C GLY A 207 8.18 11.42 -11.85
N ALA A 208 7.69 10.43 -11.09
CA ALA A 208 6.88 10.71 -9.91
C ALA A 208 7.78 11.05 -8.71
N THR A 209 7.48 12.16 -8.04
CA THR A 209 8.05 12.48 -6.73
C THR A 209 7.35 11.66 -5.65
N VAL A 210 8.11 11.14 -4.70
CA VAL A 210 7.56 10.45 -3.53
C VAL A 210 7.45 11.44 -2.39
N LEU A 211 6.23 11.71 -1.94
CA LEU A 211 5.98 12.60 -0.81
C LEU A 211 5.79 11.77 0.48
N GLU A 212 6.60 12.04 1.49
CA GLU A 212 6.47 11.41 2.80
C GLU A 212 5.55 12.23 3.71
N ILE A 213 4.62 11.56 4.38
CA ILE A 213 3.76 12.17 5.39
C ILE A 213 4.02 11.57 6.77
N PRO A 214 3.87 12.38 7.84
CA PRO A 214 3.98 11.86 9.20
C PRO A 214 2.86 10.87 9.52
N VAL A 215 3.19 9.85 10.31
CA VAL A 215 2.23 8.83 10.75
C VAL A 215 2.31 8.62 12.25
N GLN A 216 1.17 8.27 12.84
CA GLN A 216 1.14 7.61 14.14
C GLN A 216 1.21 6.11 13.88
N TRP A 217 2.23 5.47 14.42
CA TRP A 217 2.49 4.06 14.17
C TRP A 217 2.70 3.30 15.47
N ARG A 218 2.02 2.18 15.62
CA ARG A 218 2.10 1.31 16.79
C ARG A 218 2.51 -0.10 16.39
N ASP A 219 3.47 -0.66 17.13
CA ASP A 219 3.87 -2.06 16.92
C ASP A 219 2.75 -2.99 17.38
N MET A 220 2.19 -3.72 16.42
CA MET A 220 1.11 -4.67 16.67
C MET A 220 1.69 -6.05 17.04
N PRO A 221 1.19 -6.70 18.10
CA PRO A 221 1.62 -8.05 18.45
C PRO A 221 1.44 -9.04 17.32
N GLY A 222 2.36 -10.02 17.20
CA GLY A 222 2.24 -11.10 16.21
C GLY A 222 2.87 -10.78 14.86
N SER A 223 3.67 -9.72 14.72
CA SER A 223 4.45 -9.45 13.50
C SER A 223 5.34 -10.64 13.14
N ARG A 224 5.19 -11.14 11.90
CA ARG A 224 5.98 -12.27 11.37
C ARG A 224 7.32 -11.86 10.76
N PHE A 225 7.58 -10.57 10.67
CA PHE A 225 8.86 -10.07 10.17
C PHE A 225 9.97 -10.32 11.19
N SER A 226 10.97 -11.13 10.82
CA SER A 226 12.18 -11.36 11.60
C SER A 226 13.39 -10.84 10.83
N PRO A 227 14.04 -9.75 11.27
CA PRO A 227 15.23 -9.21 10.61
C PRO A 227 16.33 -10.25 10.42
N ALA A 228 16.58 -11.07 11.45
CA ALA A 228 17.65 -12.07 11.42
C ALA A 228 17.46 -13.14 10.34
N ARG A 229 16.20 -13.52 10.04
CA ARG A 229 15.89 -14.52 9.02
C ARG A 229 15.84 -13.96 7.60
N HIS A 230 15.57 -12.66 7.46
CA HIS A 230 15.30 -12.07 6.13
C HIS A 230 16.44 -11.18 5.63
N SER A 231 17.44 -10.82 6.47
CA SER A 231 18.47 -9.82 6.12
C SER A 231 19.27 -10.20 4.87
N ALA A 232 19.80 -11.43 4.77
CA ALA A 232 20.57 -11.86 3.62
C ALA A 232 19.72 -11.89 2.33
N GLY A 233 18.48 -12.37 2.43
CA GLY A 233 17.54 -12.37 1.31
C GLY A 233 17.19 -10.95 0.83
N ILE A 234 17.00 -10.03 1.75
CA ILE A 234 16.70 -8.63 1.46
C ILE A 234 17.88 -7.95 0.74
N LEU A 235 19.11 -8.19 1.16
CA LEU A 235 20.31 -7.64 0.49
C LEU A 235 20.43 -8.15 -0.94
N LEU A 236 20.18 -9.44 -1.15
CA LEU A 236 20.14 -10.03 -2.49
C LEU A 236 19.04 -9.44 -3.35
N GLU A 237 17.84 -9.22 -2.77
CA GLU A 237 16.73 -8.55 -3.45
C GLU A 237 17.12 -7.12 -3.86
N LEU A 238 17.72 -6.32 -2.96
CA LEU A 238 18.20 -4.97 -3.29
C LEU A 238 19.23 -4.96 -4.41
N GLY A 239 20.17 -5.91 -4.40
CA GLY A 239 21.15 -6.07 -5.48
C GLY A 239 20.47 -6.40 -6.83
N ARG A 240 19.47 -7.29 -6.82
CA ARG A 240 18.67 -7.61 -8.01
C ARG A 240 17.85 -6.43 -8.50
N ILE A 241 17.23 -5.67 -7.59
CA ILE A 241 16.51 -4.44 -7.93
C ILE A 241 17.45 -3.46 -8.62
N TRP A 242 18.62 -3.21 -8.02
CA TRP A 242 19.61 -2.30 -8.59
C TRP A 242 19.99 -2.74 -10.01
N LEU A 243 20.30 -4.02 -10.20
CA LEU A 243 20.68 -4.58 -11.50
C LEU A 243 19.55 -4.44 -12.52
N THR A 244 18.33 -4.78 -12.11
CA THR A 244 17.15 -4.72 -12.98
C THR A 244 16.87 -3.28 -13.45
N LEU A 245 16.93 -2.30 -12.55
CA LEU A 245 16.71 -0.88 -12.86
C LEU A 245 17.79 -0.29 -13.78
N HIS A 246 19.04 -0.83 -13.72
CA HIS A 246 20.13 -0.35 -14.57
C HIS A 246 20.24 -1.07 -15.92
N LEU A 247 19.78 -2.31 -16.01
CA LEU A 247 19.84 -3.10 -17.23
C LEU A 247 18.56 -3.05 -18.08
N GLU A 248 17.42 -2.72 -17.47
CA GLU A 248 16.21 -2.53 -18.26
C GLU A 248 16.30 -1.23 -19.08
N PRO A 249 15.93 -1.25 -20.36
CA PRO A 249 15.84 -0.02 -21.16
C PRO A 249 14.89 0.95 -20.46
N ARG A 250 15.33 2.18 -20.23
CA ARG A 250 14.45 3.23 -19.70
C ARG A 250 13.32 3.43 -20.68
N ALA A 251 12.09 3.15 -20.25
CA ALA A 251 10.91 3.53 -21.04
C ALA A 251 10.97 5.05 -21.24
N SER A 252 10.67 5.53 -22.47
CA SER A 252 10.57 6.96 -22.75
C SER A 252 9.72 7.64 -21.68
N ALA A 253 10.13 8.84 -21.27
CA ALA A 253 9.36 9.64 -20.31
C ALA A 253 7.90 9.67 -20.75
N ALA A 254 6.99 9.26 -19.88
CA ALA A 254 5.57 9.43 -20.11
C ALA A 254 5.30 10.94 -20.28
N PRO A 255 4.31 11.34 -21.11
CA PRO A 255 3.88 12.74 -21.18
C PRO A 255 3.59 13.24 -19.76
N ALA A 256 3.81 14.55 -19.55
CA ALA A 256 3.55 15.17 -18.25
C ALA A 256 2.16 14.77 -17.76
N TRP A 257 2.09 14.24 -16.54
CA TRP A 257 0.82 13.87 -15.93
C TRP A 257 -0.02 15.13 -15.75
N GLU A 258 -1.19 15.14 -16.36
CA GLU A 258 -2.20 16.14 -16.08
C GLU A 258 -3.19 15.54 -15.08
N PRO A 259 -3.47 16.22 -13.95
CA PRO A 259 -4.50 15.76 -13.03
C PRO A 259 -5.81 15.63 -13.80
N PRO A 260 -6.63 14.58 -13.55
CA PRO A 260 -7.93 14.48 -14.18
C PRO A 260 -8.69 15.78 -13.89
N LEU A 261 -9.09 16.47 -14.96
CA LEU A 261 -9.92 17.66 -14.88
C LEU A 261 -11.16 17.29 -14.07
N ASP A 262 -11.25 17.80 -12.85
CA ASP A 262 -12.36 17.60 -11.95
C ASP A 262 -12.58 16.11 -11.56
N PRO A 263 -11.72 15.50 -10.70
CA PRO A 263 -11.92 14.12 -10.25
C PRO A 263 -13.19 13.98 -9.37
N VAL A 264 -13.78 15.08 -8.97
CA VAL A 264 -14.96 15.16 -8.15
C VAL A 264 -15.89 16.18 -8.80
N GLY A 265 -16.62 15.79 -9.83
CA GLY A 265 -17.78 16.55 -10.30
C GLY A 265 -18.87 16.57 -9.19
N TYR A 266 -18.58 17.20 -8.07
CA TYR A 266 -19.54 17.49 -7.03
C TYR A 266 -20.01 18.94 -7.23
N PRO A 267 -21.36 19.11 -7.29
CA PRO A 267 -21.95 20.44 -7.23
C PRO A 267 -21.63 21.14 -5.91
#